data_b8a18f1b393d828831b7608e64a8432f
#
_entry.id   b8a18f1b393d828831b7608e64a8432f
#
_cell.length_a   1.000
_cell.length_b   1.000
_cell.length_c   1.000
_cell.angle_alpha   90.00
_cell.angle_beta   90.00
_cell.angle_gamma   90.00
#
_symmetry.space_group_name_H-M   'P 1'
#
loop_
_entity.id
_entity.type
_entity.pdbx_description
1 polymer ?
#
loop_
_entity_poly.entity_id
_entity_poly.type
_entity_poly.pdbx_seq_one_letter_code
_entity_poly.pdbx_strand_id
1 'polypeptide(L)'
;MNLSEPFIRRPVMTAVLTLSVILFGVMAYLQLPVNDLPAVDYPVIQVSVGYPGASPDTIANNIATPLERQFMQINGLEVVTSQSTQGFASFTLQFALEKNIDAAATDVQTAISQSISSLPADLPSPPTYSKTNPNDQPLMYLAMVSDSVTTGQLYDYASTQVGQRLSILPGVSQVSVYGTKSAIRIKAHPSAMWARGISIDDLNAAI
;
A
#
# COMPACT_ATOMS: atom_id res chain seq x y z
N MET A 1 40.54 -41.72 13.15
CA MET A 1 40.14 -41.48 14.57
C MET A 1 38.65 -41.75 14.67
N ASN A 2 38.25 -42.73 15.48
CA ASN A 2 36.84 -43.03 15.69
C ASN A 2 36.21 -42.00 16.63
N LEU A 3 35.38 -41.13 16.09
CA LEU A 3 34.66 -40.10 16.83
C LEU A 3 33.79 -40.65 17.97
N SER A 4 33.35 -41.89 17.85
CA SER A 4 32.48 -42.57 18.83
C SER A 4 33.22 -43.08 20.08
N GLU A 5 34.53 -43.30 20.01
CA GLU A 5 35.30 -43.93 21.08
C GLU A 5 35.29 -43.14 22.42
N PRO A 6 35.45 -41.78 22.43
CA PRO A 6 35.39 -41.03 23.69
C PRO A 6 34.01 -41.04 24.35
N PHE A 7 32.93 -41.14 23.56
CA PHE A 7 31.57 -41.24 24.08
C PHE A 7 31.27 -42.59 24.74
N ILE A 8 31.80 -43.69 24.19
CA ILE A 8 31.66 -45.05 24.74
C ILE A 8 32.46 -45.19 26.03
N ARG A 9 33.68 -44.61 26.10
CA ARG A 9 34.56 -44.70 27.27
C ARG A 9 34.14 -43.81 28.45
N ARG A 10 33.29 -42.81 28.24
CA ARG A 10 32.84 -41.87 29.30
C ARG A 10 31.31 -41.73 29.29
N PRO A 11 30.56 -42.73 29.81
CA PRO A 11 29.10 -42.75 29.74
C PRO A 11 28.43 -41.57 30.48
N VAL A 12 29.00 -41.15 31.61
CA VAL A 12 28.47 -39.97 32.36
C VAL A 12 28.59 -38.68 31.57
N MET A 13 29.74 -38.48 30.92
CA MET A 13 29.93 -37.28 30.06
C MET A 13 28.95 -37.28 28.89
N THR A 14 28.72 -38.44 28.28
CA THR A 14 27.75 -38.59 27.18
C THR A 14 26.33 -38.29 27.65
N ALA A 15 25.92 -38.81 28.81
CA ALA A 15 24.60 -38.55 29.37
C ALA A 15 24.38 -37.09 29.69
N VAL A 16 25.36 -36.39 30.30
CA VAL A 16 25.26 -34.93 30.59
C VAL A 16 25.19 -34.11 29.31
N LEU A 17 26.00 -34.44 28.29
CA LEU A 17 26.01 -33.73 27.02
C LEU A 17 24.68 -33.91 26.27
N THR A 18 24.13 -35.12 26.25
CA THR A 18 22.84 -35.43 25.64
C THR A 18 21.70 -34.67 26.36
N LEU A 19 21.71 -34.66 27.69
CA LEU A 19 20.74 -33.94 28.49
C LEU A 19 20.80 -32.43 28.23
N SER A 20 22.02 -31.88 28.12
CA SER A 20 22.21 -30.45 27.79
C SER A 20 21.65 -30.10 26.41
N VAL A 21 21.93 -30.94 25.40
CA VAL A 21 21.39 -30.72 24.04
C VAL A 21 19.86 -30.79 24.04
N ILE A 22 19.27 -31.73 24.79
CA ILE A 22 17.80 -31.80 24.90
C ILE A 22 17.23 -30.57 25.57
N LEU A 23 17.82 -30.11 26.68
CA LEU A 23 17.36 -28.89 27.37
C LEU A 23 17.45 -27.64 26.49
N PHE A 24 18.60 -27.44 25.84
CA PHE A 24 18.75 -26.34 24.89
C PHE A 24 17.80 -26.44 23.70
N GLY A 25 17.58 -27.66 23.18
CA GLY A 25 16.63 -27.90 22.10
C GLY A 25 15.18 -27.54 22.48
N VAL A 26 14.76 -27.95 23.68
CA VAL A 26 13.43 -27.59 24.20
C VAL A 26 13.29 -26.06 24.40
N MET A 27 14.29 -25.41 25.00
CA MET A 27 14.27 -23.95 25.16
C MET A 27 14.23 -23.23 23.82
N ALA A 28 15.02 -23.65 22.85
CA ALA A 28 15.02 -23.08 21.51
C ALA A 28 13.69 -23.31 20.80
N TYR A 29 13.10 -24.49 20.93
CA TYR A 29 11.80 -24.80 20.33
C TYR A 29 10.67 -23.89 20.84
N LEU A 30 10.66 -23.60 22.14
CA LEU A 30 9.65 -22.71 22.75
C LEU A 30 9.81 -21.24 22.33
N GLN A 31 10.97 -20.86 21.81
CA GLN A 31 11.25 -19.51 21.32
C GLN A 31 11.11 -19.37 19.80
N LEU A 32 10.81 -20.45 19.09
CA LEU A 32 10.57 -20.37 17.64
C LEU A 32 9.29 -19.57 17.38
N PRO A 33 9.37 -18.49 16.60
CA PRO A 33 8.17 -17.80 16.15
C PRO A 33 7.37 -18.73 15.24
N VAL A 34 6.11 -18.94 15.59
CA VAL A 34 5.17 -19.71 14.77
C VAL A 34 4.40 -18.72 13.91
N ASN A 35 4.49 -18.86 12.59
CA ASN A 35 3.66 -18.12 11.67
C ASN A 35 2.40 -18.96 11.38
N ASP A 36 1.22 -18.41 11.63
CA ASP A 36 -0.06 -19.09 11.44
C ASP A 36 -0.37 -19.40 9.97
N LEU A 37 0.24 -18.66 9.04
CA LEU A 37 0.09 -18.82 7.60
C LEU A 37 1.47 -18.97 6.94
N PRO A 38 1.61 -19.84 5.93
CA PRO A 38 2.82 -19.85 5.13
C PRO A 38 3.02 -18.47 4.51
N ALA A 39 4.23 -17.91 4.62
CA ALA A 39 4.61 -16.66 3.98
C ALA A 39 4.72 -16.89 2.47
N VAL A 40 3.59 -16.80 1.76
CA VAL A 40 3.55 -16.79 0.30
C VAL A 40 3.41 -15.33 -0.12
N ASP A 41 4.50 -14.77 -0.61
CA ASP A 41 4.51 -13.41 -1.16
C ASP A 41 3.94 -13.45 -2.57
N TYR A 42 2.69 -13.08 -2.71
CA TYR A 42 2.10 -12.83 -4.02
C TYR A 42 2.56 -11.45 -4.53
N PRO A 43 3.20 -11.38 -5.70
CA PRO A 43 3.57 -10.11 -6.29
C PRO A 43 2.31 -9.40 -6.80
N VAL A 44 1.78 -8.50 -5.98
CA VAL A 44 0.59 -7.70 -6.29
C VAL A 44 0.96 -6.23 -6.34
N ILE A 45 0.50 -5.55 -7.41
CA ILE A 45 0.63 -4.11 -7.55
C ILE A 45 -0.76 -3.50 -7.60
N GLN A 46 -0.97 -2.49 -6.75
CA GLN A 46 -2.19 -1.72 -6.76
C GLN A 46 -1.96 -0.40 -7.47
N VAL A 47 -2.81 -0.09 -8.46
CA VAL A 47 -2.81 1.18 -9.18
C VAL A 47 -4.06 1.95 -8.81
N SER A 48 -3.92 3.25 -8.58
CA SER A 48 -5.03 4.15 -8.22
C SER A 48 -5.02 5.42 -9.03
N VAL A 49 -6.23 5.87 -9.40
CA VAL A 49 -6.46 7.07 -10.21
C VAL A 49 -7.61 7.85 -9.61
N GLY A 50 -7.37 9.12 -9.28
CA GLY A 50 -8.40 10.04 -8.85
C GLY A 50 -8.90 10.91 -10.01
N TYR A 51 -10.22 10.94 -10.21
CA TYR A 51 -10.87 11.85 -11.16
C TYR A 51 -12.13 12.46 -10.50
N PRO A 52 -11.96 13.46 -9.64
CA PRO A 52 -13.04 14.03 -8.86
C PRO A 52 -14.20 14.52 -9.73
N GLY A 53 -15.42 14.21 -9.30
CA GLY A 53 -16.64 14.64 -10.00
C GLY A 53 -17.12 13.71 -11.12
N ALA A 54 -16.30 12.77 -11.59
CA ALA A 54 -16.69 11.82 -12.62
C ALA A 54 -17.61 10.72 -12.07
N SER A 55 -18.59 10.31 -12.88
CA SER A 55 -19.43 9.15 -12.57
C SER A 55 -18.65 7.83 -12.69
N PRO A 56 -19.09 6.74 -12.04
CA PRO A 56 -18.45 5.43 -12.18
C PRO A 56 -18.35 4.97 -13.64
N ASP A 57 -19.40 5.21 -14.44
CA ASP A 57 -19.40 4.85 -15.86
C ASP A 57 -18.39 5.65 -16.68
N THR A 58 -18.24 6.94 -16.38
CA THR A 58 -17.22 7.80 -17.00
C THR A 58 -15.81 7.30 -16.67
N ILE A 59 -15.58 6.93 -15.40
CA ILE A 59 -14.31 6.38 -14.95
C ILE A 59 -14.03 5.04 -15.61
N ALA A 60 -15.02 4.16 -15.68
CA ALA A 60 -14.88 2.85 -16.32
C ALA A 60 -14.49 2.97 -17.80
N ASN A 61 -15.15 3.86 -18.54
CA ASN A 61 -14.91 3.99 -19.97
C ASN A 61 -13.64 4.81 -20.31
N ASN A 62 -13.39 5.90 -19.60
CA ASN A 62 -12.34 6.85 -19.98
C ASN A 62 -11.02 6.59 -19.25
N ILE A 63 -11.04 5.85 -18.14
CA ILE A 63 -9.84 5.59 -17.33
C ILE A 63 -9.57 4.08 -17.24
N ALA A 64 -10.58 3.29 -16.80
CA ALA A 64 -10.33 1.89 -16.55
C ALA A 64 -10.05 1.11 -17.84
N THR A 65 -10.88 1.25 -18.86
CA THR A 65 -10.71 0.52 -20.13
C THR A 65 -9.36 0.80 -20.81
N PRO A 66 -8.88 2.05 -20.96
CA PRO A 66 -7.57 2.31 -21.55
C PRO A 66 -6.41 1.70 -20.73
N LEU A 67 -6.46 1.81 -19.39
CA LEU A 67 -5.43 1.26 -18.51
C LEU A 67 -5.42 -0.26 -18.52
N GLU A 68 -6.57 -0.90 -18.46
CA GLU A 68 -6.69 -2.37 -18.51
C GLU A 68 -6.08 -2.93 -19.79
N ARG A 69 -6.34 -2.29 -20.94
CA ARG A 69 -5.75 -2.71 -22.23
C ARG A 69 -4.23 -2.69 -22.22
N GLN A 70 -3.61 -1.72 -21.55
CA GLN A 70 -2.17 -1.64 -21.42
C GLN A 70 -1.64 -2.64 -20.40
N PHE A 71 -2.34 -2.80 -19.27
CA PHE A 71 -1.93 -3.76 -18.25
C PHE A 71 -1.99 -5.21 -18.75
N MET A 72 -3.00 -5.57 -19.56
CA MET A 72 -3.11 -6.91 -20.15
C MET A 72 -1.96 -7.27 -21.10
N GLN A 73 -1.14 -6.32 -21.52
CA GLN A 73 0.06 -6.57 -22.34
C GLN A 73 1.30 -6.88 -21.51
N ILE A 74 1.21 -6.75 -20.17
CA ILE A 74 2.34 -6.98 -19.27
C ILE A 74 2.61 -8.48 -19.13
N ASN A 75 3.85 -8.88 -19.38
CA ASN A 75 4.27 -10.28 -19.29
C ASN A 75 4.24 -10.77 -17.83
N GLY A 76 3.65 -11.95 -17.60
CA GLY A 76 3.55 -12.55 -16.26
C GLY A 76 2.42 -11.99 -15.40
N LEU A 77 1.50 -11.20 -15.98
CA LEU A 77 0.26 -10.81 -15.34
C LEU A 77 -0.75 -11.95 -15.41
N GLU A 78 -1.30 -12.37 -14.28
CA GLU A 78 -2.30 -13.46 -14.19
C GLU A 78 -3.71 -12.92 -14.03
N VAL A 79 -3.89 -11.92 -13.15
CA VAL A 79 -5.22 -11.39 -12.86
C VAL A 79 -5.18 -9.87 -12.82
N VAL A 80 -6.17 -9.25 -13.47
CA VAL A 80 -6.47 -7.81 -13.35
C VAL A 80 -7.87 -7.67 -12.79
N THR A 81 -7.97 -6.99 -11.67
CA THR A 81 -9.27 -6.60 -11.10
C THR A 81 -9.33 -5.09 -11.06
N SER A 82 -10.37 -4.51 -11.65
CA SER A 82 -10.61 -3.08 -11.60
C SER A 82 -11.89 -2.77 -10.83
N GLN A 83 -11.88 -1.67 -10.13
CA GLN A 83 -13.04 -1.14 -9.43
C GLN A 83 -13.17 0.35 -9.74
N SER A 84 -14.30 0.73 -10.34
CA SER A 84 -14.64 2.12 -10.63
C SER A 84 -15.71 2.60 -9.67
N THR A 85 -15.41 3.66 -8.93
CA THR A 85 -16.32 4.31 -8.00
C THR A 85 -16.46 5.78 -8.38
N GLN A 86 -17.32 6.53 -7.70
CA GLN A 86 -17.46 7.96 -7.98
C GLN A 86 -16.16 8.70 -7.66
N GLY A 87 -15.55 9.29 -8.69
CA GLY A 87 -14.32 10.07 -8.56
C GLY A 87 -13.03 9.28 -8.42
N PHE A 88 -13.07 7.93 -8.48
CA PHE A 88 -11.89 7.10 -8.21
C PHE A 88 -11.91 5.76 -8.95
N ALA A 89 -10.77 5.34 -9.48
CA ALA A 89 -10.53 4.01 -10.00
C ALA A 89 -9.40 3.34 -9.25
N SER A 90 -9.52 2.05 -8.96
CA SER A 90 -8.46 1.21 -8.40
C SER A 90 -8.31 -0.07 -9.22
N PHE A 91 -7.06 -0.49 -9.39
CA PHE A 91 -6.70 -1.71 -10.10
C PHE A 91 -5.83 -2.56 -9.18
N THR A 92 -6.11 -3.83 -9.14
CA THR A 92 -5.27 -4.82 -8.48
C THR A 92 -4.69 -5.74 -9.55
N LEU A 93 -3.38 -5.70 -9.71
CA LEU A 93 -2.62 -6.45 -10.69
C LEU A 93 -1.87 -7.57 -9.97
N GLN A 94 -2.27 -8.81 -10.18
CA GLN A 94 -1.63 -9.98 -9.60
C GLN A 94 -0.75 -10.65 -10.66
N PHE A 95 0.52 -10.85 -10.29
CA PHE A 95 1.51 -11.46 -11.15
C PHE A 95 1.80 -12.91 -10.74
N ALA A 96 2.39 -13.66 -11.65
CA ALA A 96 2.89 -15.01 -11.39
C ALA A 96 3.94 -14.99 -10.23
N LEU A 97 3.94 -16.03 -9.41
CA LEU A 97 4.82 -16.14 -8.22
C LEU A 97 6.32 -16.00 -8.57
N GLU A 98 6.71 -16.43 -9.76
CA GLU A 98 8.09 -16.34 -10.22
C GLU A 98 8.50 -14.93 -10.68
N LYS A 99 7.51 -14.03 -10.87
CA LYS A 99 7.77 -12.67 -11.34
C LYS A 99 8.35 -11.82 -10.21
N ASN A 100 9.50 -11.20 -10.47
CA ASN A 100 10.07 -10.24 -9.53
C ASN A 100 9.18 -9.00 -9.44
N ILE A 101 8.80 -8.61 -8.21
CA ILE A 101 7.90 -7.48 -7.94
C ILE A 101 8.48 -6.13 -8.42
N ASP A 102 9.82 -5.96 -8.41
CA ASP A 102 10.46 -4.73 -8.87
C ASP A 102 10.43 -4.63 -10.39
N ALA A 103 10.62 -5.75 -11.09
CA ALA A 103 10.45 -5.83 -12.53
C ALA A 103 8.98 -5.57 -12.93
N ALA A 104 8.02 -6.18 -12.22
CA ALA A 104 6.61 -5.95 -12.42
C ALA A 104 6.23 -4.48 -12.22
N ALA A 105 6.77 -3.82 -11.18
CA ALA A 105 6.53 -2.40 -10.93
C ALA A 105 7.05 -1.50 -12.06
N THR A 106 8.20 -1.85 -12.64
CA THR A 106 8.76 -1.13 -13.80
C THR A 106 7.88 -1.32 -15.04
N ASP A 107 7.39 -2.54 -15.27
CA ASP A 107 6.48 -2.84 -16.38
C ASP A 107 5.15 -2.07 -16.22
N VAL A 108 4.58 -2.05 -15.01
CA VAL A 108 3.36 -1.27 -14.70
C VAL A 108 3.58 0.23 -14.91
N GLN A 109 4.70 0.78 -14.45
CA GLN A 109 5.04 2.18 -14.68
C GLN A 109 5.13 2.50 -16.17
N THR A 110 5.71 1.60 -16.94
CA THR A 110 5.83 1.74 -18.40
C THR A 110 4.44 1.72 -19.05
N ALA A 111 3.58 0.80 -18.66
CA ALA A 111 2.21 0.70 -19.16
C ALA A 111 1.38 1.95 -18.81
N ILE A 112 1.53 2.48 -17.57
CA ILE A 112 0.91 3.75 -17.17
C ILE A 112 1.40 4.89 -18.08
N SER A 113 2.70 4.99 -18.29
CA SER A 113 3.29 6.06 -19.14
C SER A 113 2.80 5.99 -20.58
N GLN A 114 2.62 4.79 -21.14
CA GLN A 114 2.06 4.59 -22.48
C GLN A 114 0.58 4.94 -22.57
N SER A 115 -0.18 4.77 -21.47
CA SER A 115 -1.61 5.07 -21.43
C SER A 115 -1.93 6.55 -21.25
N ILE A 116 -0.99 7.39 -20.81
CA ILE A 116 -1.22 8.82 -20.50
C ILE A 116 -1.89 9.57 -21.66
N SER A 117 -1.48 9.30 -22.90
CA SER A 117 -2.07 9.95 -24.09
C SER A 117 -3.52 9.55 -24.36
N SER A 118 -3.98 8.42 -23.78
CA SER A 118 -5.34 7.89 -23.93
C SER A 118 -6.25 8.26 -22.77
N LEU A 119 -5.68 8.87 -21.71
CA LEU A 119 -6.42 9.33 -20.54
C LEU A 119 -6.92 10.77 -20.72
N PRO A 120 -7.96 11.21 -19.99
CA PRO A 120 -8.44 12.57 -20.02
C PRO A 120 -7.33 13.58 -19.67
N ALA A 121 -7.21 14.64 -20.47
CA ALA A 121 -6.18 15.66 -20.29
C ALA A 121 -6.37 16.53 -19.03
N ASP A 122 -7.58 16.55 -18.48
CA ASP A 122 -7.99 17.26 -17.27
C ASP A 122 -7.83 16.42 -15.98
N LEU A 123 -7.11 15.28 -16.04
CA LEU A 123 -6.82 14.49 -14.87
C LEU A 123 -5.96 15.30 -13.88
N PRO A 124 -6.40 15.47 -12.61
CA PRO A 124 -5.68 16.32 -11.65
C PRO A 124 -4.30 15.77 -11.28
N SER A 125 -4.11 14.45 -11.36
CA SER A 125 -2.83 13.77 -11.12
C SER A 125 -2.72 12.50 -11.96
N PRO A 126 -1.51 12.13 -12.38
CA PRO A 126 -1.31 10.87 -13.10
C PRO A 126 -1.63 9.67 -12.20
N PRO A 127 -1.92 8.49 -12.80
CA PRO A 127 -2.08 7.24 -12.06
C PRO A 127 -0.87 6.96 -11.16
N THR A 128 -1.13 6.53 -9.92
CA THR A 128 -0.10 6.14 -8.97
C THR A 128 -0.17 4.64 -8.70
N TYR A 129 0.97 4.02 -8.44
CA TYR A 129 1.02 2.60 -8.11
C TYR A 129 1.75 2.37 -6.79
N SER A 130 1.38 1.30 -6.11
CA SER A 130 2.04 0.80 -4.90
C SER A 130 2.19 -0.72 -4.96
N LYS A 131 3.32 -1.21 -4.48
CA LYS A 131 3.52 -2.64 -4.25
C LYS A 131 2.74 -3.03 -3.01
N THR A 132 1.93 -4.04 -3.09
CA THR A 132 1.08 -4.50 -1.99
C THR A 132 1.20 -6.01 -1.87
N ASN A 133 1.45 -6.49 -0.68
CA ASN A 133 1.28 -7.90 -0.39
C ASN A 133 -0.07 -8.09 0.29
N PRO A 134 -1.03 -8.81 -0.30
CA PRO A 134 -2.35 -9.01 0.30
C PRO A 134 -2.30 -9.77 1.63
N ASN A 135 -1.19 -10.46 1.92
CA ASN A 135 -0.97 -11.16 3.18
C ASN A 135 -0.38 -10.25 4.28
N ASP A 136 0.06 -9.04 3.94
CA ASP A 136 0.58 -8.09 4.92
C ASP A 136 -0.57 -7.52 5.74
N GLN A 137 -0.66 -7.98 6.96
CA GLN A 137 -1.58 -7.39 7.95
C GLN A 137 -0.87 -6.26 8.70
N PRO A 138 -1.60 -5.19 9.04
CA PRO A 138 -1.03 -4.13 9.87
C PRO A 138 -0.53 -4.69 11.20
N LEU A 139 0.76 -4.51 11.48
CA LEU A 139 1.38 -4.96 12.72
C LEU A 139 0.82 -4.22 13.94
N MET A 140 0.47 -2.94 13.76
CA MET A 140 0.02 -2.09 14.86
C MET A 140 -0.90 -0.96 14.35
N TYR A 141 -1.93 -0.68 15.14
CA TYR A 141 -2.79 0.49 14.96
C TYR A 141 -2.53 1.49 16.08
N LEU A 142 -2.18 2.71 15.73
CA LEU A 142 -2.00 3.82 16.66
C LEU A 142 -3.18 4.79 16.54
N ALA A 143 -3.96 4.92 17.60
CA ALA A 143 -5.02 5.92 17.69
C ALA A 143 -4.49 7.19 18.36
N MET A 144 -4.63 8.33 17.68
CA MET A 144 -4.29 9.64 18.22
C MET A 144 -5.57 10.40 18.57
N VAL A 145 -5.68 10.81 19.82
CA VAL A 145 -6.84 11.54 20.34
C VAL A 145 -6.36 12.81 21.02
N SER A 146 -7.11 13.90 20.86
CA SER A 146 -6.84 15.18 21.52
C SER A 146 -8.14 15.92 21.78
N ASP A 147 -8.27 16.51 22.97
CA ASP A 147 -9.40 17.37 23.33
C ASP A 147 -9.14 18.85 23.03
N SER A 148 -7.88 19.22 22.74
CA SER A 148 -7.45 20.61 22.55
C SER A 148 -7.08 20.97 21.11
N VAL A 149 -6.86 19.97 20.25
CA VAL A 149 -6.38 20.15 18.86
C VAL A 149 -7.46 19.66 17.89
N THR A 150 -7.67 20.38 16.80
CA THR A 150 -8.64 19.96 15.78
C THR A 150 -8.20 18.70 15.05
N THR A 151 -9.15 17.91 14.54
CA THR A 151 -8.86 16.66 13.82
C THR A 151 -7.95 16.87 12.60
N GLY A 152 -8.07 18.00 11.91
CA GLY A 152 -7.19 18.34 10.78
C GLY A 152 -5.74 18.58 11.22
N GLN A 153 -5.53 19.36 12.28
CA GLN A 153 -4.19 19.58 12.85
C GLN A 153 -3.59 18.28 13.41
N LEU A 154 -4.42 17.43 14.00
CA LEU A 154 -4.00 16.12 14.49
C LEU A 154 -3.55 15.21 13.34
N TYR A 155 -4.28 15.24 12.21
CA TYR A 155 -3.88 14.52 11.00
C TYR A 155 -2.55 15.04 10.45
N ASP A 156 -2.36 16.35 10.36
CA ASP A 156 -1.11 16.95 9.88
C ASP A 156 0.07 16.58 10.77
N TYR A 157 -0.12 16.60 12.09
CA TYR A 157 0.91 16.14 13.04
C TYR A 157 1.19 14.65 12.89
N ALA A 158 0.14 13.82 12.78
CA ALA A 158 0.27 12.37 12.58
C ALA A 158 1.06 12.05 11.30
N SER A 159 0.76 12.74 10.20
CA SER A 159 1.39 12.48 8.90
C SER A 159 2.83 12.99 8.82
N THR A 160 3.10 14.19 9.33
CA THR A 160 4.41 14.83 9.18
C THR A 160 5.41 14.44 10.27
N GLN A 161 4.97 14.24 11.51
CA GLN A 161 5.87 13.93 12.61
C GLN A 161 5.92 12.44 12.94
N VAL A 162 4.75 11.83 13.13
CA VAL A 162 4.70 10.43 13.57
C VAL A 162 4.93 9.49 12.37
N GLY A 163 4.19 9.69 11.28
CA GLY A 163 4.27 8.85 10.09
C GLY A 163 5.66 8.84 9.48
N GLN A 164 6.27 10.02 9.30
CA GLN A 164 7.63 10.10 8.76
C GLN A 164 8.68 9.45 9.66
N ARG A 165 8.59 9.63 10.98
CA ARG A 165 9.54 8.99 11.91
C ARG A 165 9.40 7.48 11.95
N LEU A 166 8.18 6.97 11.87
CA LEU A 166 7.94 5.53 11.86
C LEU A 166 8.38 4.89 10.53
N SER A 167 8.21 5.58 9.40
CA SER A 167 8.60 5.05 8.08
C SER A 167 10.11 4.89 7.88
N ILE A 168 10.94 5.56 8.71
CA ILE A 168 12.41 5.46 8.65
C ILE A 168 12.95 4.30 9.48
N LEU A 169 12.11 3.70 10.36
CA LEU A 169 12.55 2.60 11.20
C LEU A 169 12.85 1.34 10.36
N PRO A 170 13.99 0.66 10.63
CA PRO A 170 14.30 -0.57 9.93
C PRO A 170 13.24 -1.64 10.21
N GLY A 171 12.76 -2.29 9.16
CA GLY A 171 11.69 -3.31 9.24
C GLY A 171 10.27 -2.77 9.06
N VAL A 172 10.08 -1.46 8.94
CA VAL A 172 8.77 -0.86 8.60
C VAL A 172 8.70 -0.66 7.09
N SER A 173 7.77 -1.35 6.43
CA SER A 173 7.57 -1.26 4.98
C SER A 173 6.65 -0.11 4.60
N GLN A 174 5.58 0.11 5.37
CA GLN A 174 4.59 1.15 5.08
C GLN A 174 3.95 1.69 6.35
N VAL A 175 3.71 2.99 6.37
CA VAL A 175 2.91 3.68 7.40
C VAL A 175 1.77 4.41 6.71
N SER A 176 0.53 4.03 7.04
CA SER A 176 -0.67 4.66 6.50
C SER A 176 -1.32 5.52 7.57
N VAL A 177 -1.54 6.78 7.28
CA VAL A 177 -2.21 7.72 8.20
C VAL A 177 -3.62 7.97 7.70
N TYR A 178 -4.60 7.66 8.55
CA TYR A 178 -6.01 7.87 8.28
C TYR A 178 -6.55 9.01 9.13
N GLY A 179 -7.35 9.89 8.54
CA GLY A 179 -7.94 11.01 9.25
C GLY A 179 -8.53 12.07 8.33
N THR A 180 -9.12 13.08 8.91
CA THR A 180 -9.73 14.20 8.18
C THR A 180 -8.68 15.27 7.94
N LYS A 181 -8.35 15.53 6.68
CA LYS A 181 -7.46 16.63 6.30
C LYS A 181 -8.19 17.97 6.45
N SER A 182 -7.42 19.00 6.79
CA SER A 182 -7.92 20.37 6.73
C SER A 182 -8.27 20.75 5.30
N ALA A 183 -9.47 21.23 5.08
CA ALA A 183 -9.91 21.70 3.77
C ALA A 183 -10.59 23.07 3.88
N ILE A 184 -10.33 23.93 2.91
CA ILE A 184 -11.03 25.21 2.76
C ILE A 184 -12.25 24.96 1.88
N ARG A 185 -13.43 25.25 2.42
CA ARG A 185 -14.69 25.13 1.67
C ARG A 185 -15.21 26.54 1.35
N ILE A 186 -15.16 26.90 0.08
CA ILE A 186 -15.72 28.14 -0.43
C ILE A 186 -17.17 27.89 -0.84
N LYS A 187 -18.11 28.59 -0.19
CA LYS A 187 -19.53 28.54 -0.53
C LYS A 187 -19.90 29.76 -1.35
N ALA A 188 -20.11 29.57 -2.63
CA ALA A 188 -20.63 30.61 -3.50
C ALA A 188 -22.16 30.79 -3.31
N HIS A 189 -22.62 32.04 -3.27
CA HIS A 189 -24.06 32.37 -3.28
C HIS A 189 -24.48 32.73 -4.70
N PRO A 190 -25.20 31.85 -5.44
CA PRO A 190 -25.52 32.08 -6.84
C PRO A 190 -26.27 33.39 -7.10
N SER A 191 -27.24 33.77 -6.23
CA SER A 191 -27.99 34.99 -6.36
C SER A 191 -27.14 36.25 -6.18
N ALA A 192 -26.17 36.22 -5.27
CA ALA A 192 -25.26 37.36 -5.06
C ALA A 192 -24.23 37.48 -6.19
N MET A 193 -23.80 36.36 -6.77
CA MET A 193 -22.93 36.35 -7.95
C MET A 193 -23.66 36.95 -9.16
N TRP A 194 -24.89 36.53 -9.38
CA TRP A 194 -25.72 36.98 -10.48
C TRP A 194 -26.00 38.50 -10.41
N ALA A 195 -26.31 39.00 -9.22
CA ALA A 195 -26.51 40.42 -8.98
C ALA A 195 -25.26 41.30 -9.26
N ARG A 196 -24.07 40.70 -9.25
CA ARG A 196 -22.78 41.37 -9.49
C ARG A 196 -22.18 41.04 -10.84
N GLY A 197 -22.84 40.22 -11.67
CA GLY A 197 -22.35 39.79 -12.98
C GLY A 197 -21.11 38.90 -12.92
N ILE A 198 -20.89 38.21 -11.79
CA ILE A 198 -19.74 37.30 -11.59
C ILE A 198 -20.12 35.91 -12.06
N SER A 199 -19.37 35.33 -12.98
CA SER A 199 -19.52 33.94 -13.45
C SER A 199 -18.82 32.94 -12.50
N ILE A 200 -19.10 31.67 -12.68
CA ILE A 200 -18.38 30.60 -11.97
C ILE A 200 -16.90 30.56 -12.39
N ASP A 201 -16.63 30.87 -13.65
CA ASP A 201 -15.28 30.92 -14.20
C ASP A 201 -14.45 32.04 -13.58
N ASP A 202 -15.07 33.23 -13.37
CA ASP A 202 -14.45 34.34 -12.66
C ASP A 202 -14.12 33.99 -11.21
N LEU A 203 -15.01 33.22 -10.55
CA LEU A 203 -14.76 32.73 -9.19
C LEU A 203 -13.62 31.75 -9.16
N ASN A 204 -13.56 30.78 -10.09
CA ASN A 204 -12.48 29.82 -10.20
C ASN A 204 -11.13 30.46 -10.50
N ALA A 205 -11.12 31.52 -11.30
CA ALA A 205 -9.91 32.28 -11.62
C ALA A 205 -9.39 33.12 -10.45
N ALA A 206 -10.25 33.45 -9.47
CA ALA A 206 -9.91 34.23 -8.29
C ALA A 206 -9.46 33.37 -7.09
N ILE A 207 -9.61 32.04 -7.17
CA ILE A 207 -9.22 31.06 -6.15
C ILE A 207 -7.89 30.44 -6.53
#